data_2d671d39b37a7db06c4c4b599c5434be
#
_entry.id   2d671d39b37a7db06c4c4b599c5434be
#
_cell.length_a   1.000
_cell.length_b   1.000
_cell.length_c   1.000
_cell.angle_alpha   90.00
_cell.angle_beta   90.00
_cell.angle_gamma   90.00
#
_symmetry.space_group_name_H-M   'P 1'
#
loop_
_entity.id
_entity.type
_entity.pdbx_description
1 polymer ?
#
loop_
_entity_poly.entity_id
_entity_poly.type
_entity_poly.pdbx_seq_one_letter_code
_entity_poly.pdbx_strand_id
1 'polypeptide(L)'
;VIKRQFVGVEPNRETDIAKFFQNNLTEGQLQKLREFFSFPQRENEFTYKNNNHDVKDCLAYGYEQYQTIANTKMLPNHGSFQVAFTIKNKIEKIVISETLLQIIKSSNPRPSGWPLWVVLQNSSDMDKRPQHYSDRWQAFIETPNALDFWMVTEQKCFYHYRALKDDLNGSTTTQAKAVKLKEIDFVWQVEIICDAIATGLAFTKALVEDENTVLSFIFRWTGLRNRTLSSWAHPDRNIYCASKSNTDDYTCEVSIPINSTRENIVNYTYEVASNLFLIFGGYDRISRDTIAQIVILYLKWK
;
A
#
# COMPACT_ATOMS: atom_id res chain seq x y z
N VAL A 1 -6.67 30.36 -24.09
CA VAL A 1 -7.39 31.66 -24.04
C VAL A 1 -8.00 31.89 -22.67
N ILE A 2 -8.72 30.91 -22.10
CA ILE A 2 -9.37 31.03 -20.77
C ILE A 2 -8.33 31.20 -19.63
N LYS A 3 -7.17 30.54 -19.68
CA LYS A 3 -6.12 30.68 -18.67
C LYS A 3 -5.52 32.09 -18.54
N ARG A 4 -5.55 32.91 -19.58
CA ARG A 4 -5.00 34.29 -19.54
C ARG A 4 -5.95 35.32 -18.94
N GLN A 5 -7.26 35.06 -18.93
CA GLN A 5 -8.25 35.98 -18.37
C GLN A 5 -8.45 35.86 -16.87
N PHE A 6 -7.94 34.74 -16.25
CA PHE A 6 -8.00 34.53 -14.80
C PHE A 6 -6.81 35.13 -14.04
N VAL A 7 -5.81 35.69 -14.73
CA VAL A 7 -4.65 36.31 -14.07
C VAL A 7 -5.09 37.72 -13.60
N GLY A 8 -5.50 37.83 -12.36
CA GLY A 8 -5.85 39.12 -11.73
C GLY A 8 -7.17 39.15 -10.96
N VAL A 9 -7.90 38.04 -10.92
CA VAL A 9 -9.09 37.91 -10.08
C VAL A 9 -8.72 37.06 -8.89
N GLU A 10 -8.54 37.67 -7.70
CA GLU A 10 -8.51 36.90 -6.45
C GLU A 10 -9.92 36.35 -6.18
N PRO A 11 -10.13 35.03 -6.23
CA PRO A 11 -11.46 34.47 -6.04
C PRO A 11 -11.80 34.44 -4.54
N ASN A 12 -12.37 35.52 -4.04
CA ASN A 12 -12.78 35.57 -2.64
C ASN A 12 -14.14 34.92 -2.36
N ARG A 13 -14.91 34.47 -3.40
CA ARG A 13 -16.20 33.77 -3.21
C ARG A 13 -16.56 32.96 -4.46
N GLU A 14 -17.10 31.76 -4.26
CA GLU A 14 -17.67 30.91 -5.33
C GLU A 14 -18.71 31.65 -6.20
N THR A 15 -19.46 32.59 -5.62
CA THR A 15 -20.45 33.46 -6.29
C THR A 15 -19.85 34.38 -7.37
N ASP A 16 -18.61 34.83 -7.23
CA ASP A 16 -17.97 35.74 -8.18
C ASP A 16 -17.44 34.99 -9.40
N ILE A 17 -17.01 33.76 -9.21
CA ILE A 17 -16.62 32.85 -10.31
C ILE A 17 -17.84 32.49 -11.15
N ALA A 18 -18.96 32.14 -10.52
CA ALA A 18 -20.20 31.80 -11.22
C ALA A 18 -20.73 33.00 -12.05
N LYS A 19 -20.72 34.21 -11.48
CA LYS A 19 -21.10 35.45 -12.19
C LYS A 19 -20.16 35.77 -13.35
N PHE A 20 -18.85 35.56 -13.18
CA PHE A 20 -17.89 35.77 -14.27
C PHE A 20 -18.18 34.85 -15.45
N PHE A 21 -18.48 33.57 -15.21
CA PHE A 21 -18.83 32.63 -16.27
C PHE A 21 -20.17 32.99 -16.96
N GLN A 22 -21.19 33.39 -16.20
CA GLN A 22 -22.48 33.80 -16.74
C GLN A 22 -22.40 35.05 -17.63
N ASN A 23 -21.52 35.99 -17.30
CA ASN A 23 -21.41 37.25 -18.02
C ASN A 23 -20.45 37.21 -19.23
N ASN A 24 -19.55 36.23 -19.30
CA ASN A 24 -18.48 36.20 -20.30
C ASN A 24 -18.52 35.01 -21.28
N LEU A 25 -19.44 34.08 -21.09
CA LEU A 25 -19.57 32.90 -21.93
C LEU A 25 -20.98 32.80 -22.52
N THR A 26 -21.05 32.36 -23.77
CA THR A 26 -22.34 32.02 -24.41
C THR A 26 -22.92 30.74 -23.74
N GLU A 27 -24.25 30.57 -23.84
CA GLU A 27 -24.95 29.41 -23.29
C GLU A 27 -24.34 28.06 -23.76
N GLY A 28 -23.94 27.98 -25.05
CA GLY A 28 -23.26 26.80 -25.59
C GLY A 28 -21.85 26.56 -25.03
N GLN A 29 -21.15 27.61 -24.61
CA GLN A 29 -19.85 27.52 -23.97
C GLN A 29 -20.01 27.13 -22.48
N LEU A 30 -21.06 27.64 -21.83
CA LEU A 30 -21.46 27.24 -20.48
C LEU A 30 -21.88 25.77 -20.44
N GLN A 31 -22.61 25.32 -21.46
CA GLN A 31 -23.01 23.91 -21.58
C GLN A 31 -21.79 23.00 -21.75
N LYS A 32 -20.84 23.34 -22.61
CA LYS A 32 -19.58 22.61 -22.77
C LYS A 32 -18.71 22.65 -21.52
N LEU A 33 -18.73 23.73 -20.76
CA LEU A 33 -18.07 23.81 -19.47
C LEU A 33 -18.80 22.98 -18.42
N ARG A 34 -20.13 22.98 -18.39
CA ARG A 34 -20.92 22.08 -17.55
C ARG A 34 -20.65 20.60 -17.89
N GLU A 35 -20.54 20.26 -19.17
CA GLU A 35 -20.17 18.91 -19.62
C GLU A 35 -18.70 18.56 -19.28
N PHE A 36 -17.80 19.52 -19.30
CA PHE A 36 -16.38 19.34 -18.95
C PHE A 36 -16.16 19.34 -17.43
N PHE A 37 -16.97 20.09 -16.65
CA PHE A 37 -16.96 20.11 -15.19
C PHE A 37 -18.11 19.29 -14.57
N SER A 38 -19.08 18.81 -15.33
CA SER A 38 -19.84 17.62 -15.03
C SER A 38 -18.96 16.38 -15.36
N PHE A 39 -17.73 16.36 -14.85
CA PHE A 39 -17.37 15.16 -14.15
C PHE A 39 -18.60 14.83 -13.32
N PRO A 40 -19.18 13.62 -13.42
CA PRO A 40 -20.09 13.22 -12.38
C PRO A 40 -19.32 13.63 -11.12
N GLN A 41 -19.86 14.54 -10.30
CA GLN A 41 -19.62 14.42 -8.89
C GLN A 41 -19.96 12.95 -8.70
N ARG A 42 -18.92 12.10 -8.77
CA ARG A 42 -18.98 10.85 -8.09
C ARG A 42 -19.24 11.32 -6.67
N GLU A 43 -20.53 11.50 -6.35
CA GLU A 43 -20.99 11.13 -5.04
C GLU A 43 -20.24 9.85 -4.86
N ASN A 44 -19.26 9.85 -3.96
CA ASN A 44 -18.48 8.70 -3.57
C ASN A 44 -19.38 7.72 -2.81
N GLU A 45 -20.55 7.46 -3.31
CA GLU A 45 -21.20 6.20 -3.29
C GLU A 45 -20.52 5.31 -4.36
N PHE A 46 -19.29 4.89 -4.07
CA PHE A 46 -18.95 3.52 -4.35
C PHE A 46 -19.93 2.70 -3.49
N THR A 47 -21.17 2.65 -3.94
CA THR A 47 -22.11 1.60 -3.57
C THR A 47 -21.42 0.35 -4.11
N TYR A 48 -20.62 -0.29 -3.26
CA TYR A 48 -20.18 -1.66 -3.41
C TYR A 48 -21.43 -2.53 -3.58
N LYS A 49 -22.01 -2.51 -4.79
CA LYS A 49 -23.09 -3.39 -5.21
C LYS A 49 -22.44 -4.71 -5.53
N ASN A 50 -22.26 -5.52 -4.52
CA ASN A 50 -22.26 -6.99 -4.50
C ASN A 50 -21.39 -7.50 -3.36
N ASN A 51 -21.86 -8.47 -2.62
CA ASN A 51 -21.26 -9.10 -1.44
C ASN A 51 -19.97 -9.93 -1.71
N ASN A 52 -19.27 -9.71 -2.81
CA ASN A 52 -17.97 -10.28 -3.12
C ASN A 52 -17.01 -9.15 -3.48
N HIS A 53 -16.40 -8.55 -2.45
CA HIS A 53 -15.34 -7.56 -2.67
C HIS A 53 -14.14 -8.24 -3.33
N ASP A 54 -13.88 -7.89 -4.59
CA ASP A 54 -12.65 -8.28 -5.27
C ASP A 54 -11.46 -7.59 -4.60
N VAL A 55 -10.41 -8.34 -4.36
CA VAL A 55 -9.17 -7.80 -3.78
C VAL A 55 -8.54 -6.74 -4.67
N LYS A 56 -8.81 -6.76 -5.98
CA LYS A 56 -8.40 -5.73 -6.94
C LYS A 56 -9.10 -4.40 -6.70
N ASP A 57 -10.39 -4.44 -6.40
CA ASP A 57 -11.17 -3.24 -6.07
C ASP A 57 -10.64 -2.64 -4.75
N CYS A 58 -10.28 -3.49 -3.79
CA CYS A 58 -9.66 -3.06 -2.55
C CYS A 58 -8.30 -2.37 -2.80
N LEU A 59 -7.45 -2.93 -3.66
CA LEU A 59 -6.18 -2.32 -4.05
C LEU A 59 -6.38 -0.96 -4.72
N ALA A 60 -7.31 -0.88 -5.68
CA ALA A 60 -7.61 0.33 -6.43
C ALA A 60 -8.15 1.44 -5.51
N TYR A 61 -9.12 1.12 -4.66
CA TYR A 61 -9.69 2.05 -3.70
C TYR A 61 -8.64 2.54 -2.69
N GLY A 62 -7.84 1.63 -2.13
CA GLY A 62 -6.78 2.00 -1.20
C GLY A 62 -5.74 2.93 -1.82
N TYR A 63 -5.36 2.68 -3.08
CA TYR A 63 -4.44 3.54 -3.81
C TYR A 63 -5.05 4.93 -4.10
N GLU A 64 -6.32 5.02 -4.44
CA GLU A 64 -7.03 6.28 -4.61
C GLU A 64 -7.02 7.11 -3.31
N GLN A 65 -7.32 6.47 -2.16
CA GLN A 65 -7.27 7.14 -0.86
C GLN A 65 -5.84 7.61 -0.51
N TYR A 66 -4.81 6.80 -0.78
CA TYR A 66 -3.42 7.22 -0.66
C TYR A 66 -3.13 8.45 -1.52
N GLN A 67 -3.50 8.43 -2.81
CA GLN A 67 -3.25 9.54 -3.74
C GLN A 67 -3.92 10.84 -3.31
N THR A 68 -5.12 10.78 -2.72
CA THR A 68 -5.83 11.96 -2.20
C THR A 68 -4.98 12.73 -1.20
N ILE A 69 -4.21 12.04 -0.36
CA ILE A 69 -3.30 12.66 0.62
C ILE A 69 -1.95 12.99 -0.04
N ALA A 70 -1.38 12.04 -0.77
CA ALA A 70 -0.05 12.16 -1.36
C ALA A 70 0.07 13.34 -2.33
N ASN A 71 -0.98 13.63 -3.11
CA ASN A 71 -1.03 14.74 -4.07
C ASN A 71 -1.00 16.12 -3.40
N THR A 72 -1.26 16.20 -2.10
CA THR A 72 -1.15 17.46 -1.32
C THR A 72 0.27 17.69 -0.77
N LYS A 73 1.19 16.74 -0.96
CA LYS A 73 2.52 16.72 -0.37
C LYS A 73 3.63 16.72 -1.43
N MET A 74 4.78 17.23 -1.07
CA MET A 74 6.01 17.15 -1.87
C MET A 74 6.79 15.88 -1.51
N LEU A 75 6.38 14.74 -2.05
CA LEU A 75 7.04 13.46 -1.80
C LEU A 75 8.27 13.26 -2.69
N PRO A 76 9.32 12.58 -2.19
CA PRO A 76 10.47 12.21 -3.00
C PRO A 76 10.06 11.22 -4.10
N ASN A 77 10.79 11.21 -5.22
CA ASN A 77 10.62 10.16 -6.23
C ASN A 77 11.05 8.80 -5.67
N HIS A 78 10.16 7.81 -5.76
CA HIS A 78 10.35 6.46 -5.20
C HIS A 78 9.50 5.43 -5.94
N GLY A 79 9.94 4.18 -5.91
CA GLY A 79 9.09 3.03 -6.18
C GLY A 79 8.26 2.67 -4.95
N SER A 80 7.27 1.81 -5.11
CA SER A 80 6.41 1.40 -3.99
C SER A 80 6.19 -0.11 -3.93
N PHE A 81 5.96 -0.58 -2.71
CA PHE A 81 5.29 -1.82 -2.39
C PHE A 81 3.87 -1.50 -1.94
N GLN A 82 2.91 -2.24 -2.47
CA GLN A 82 1.52 -2.14 -2.07
C GLN A 82 0.99 -3.55 -1.81
N VAL A 83 0.14 -3.68 -0.82
CA VAL A 83 -0.59 -4.91 -0.58
C VAL A 83 -2.02 -4.58 -0.18
N ALA A 84 -2.97 -5.31 -0.74
CA ALA A 84 -4.33 -5.35 -0.24
C ALA A 84 -4.72 -6.78 0.08
N PHE A 85 -5.63 -6.94 1.04
CA PHE A 85 -6.30 -8.21 1.23
C PHE A 85 -7.76 -8.02 1.64
N THR A 86 -8.56 -9.01 1.32
CA THR A 86 -9.97 -9.10 1.71
C THR A 86 -10.22 -10.43 2.40
N ILE A 87 -11.18 -10.44 3.33
CA ILE A 87 -11.57 -11.64 4.08
C ILE A 87 -12.82 -12.23 3.43
N LYS A 88 -12.70 -13.44 2.87
CA LYS A 88 -13.83 -14.19 2.30
C LYS A 88 -14.47 -15.05 3.37
N ASN A 89 -15.53 -14.56 3.97
CA ASN A 89 -16.33 -15.24 4.98
C ASN A 89 -17.78 -14.72 4.96
N LYS A 90 -18.64 -15.25 5.87
CA LYS A 90 -20.04 -14.87 6.00
C LYS A 90 -20.29 -13.53 6.68
N ILE A 91 -19.29 -12.93 7.33
CA ILE A 91 -19.42 -11.62 7.96
C ILE A 91 -19.53 -10.57 6.85
N GLU A 92 -20.59 -9.77 6.87
CA GLU A 92 -20.79 -8.75 5.84
C GLU A 92 -19.91 -7.53 6.08
N LYS A 93 -19.84 -7.02 7.32
CA LYS A 93 -19.10 -5.82 7.69
C LYS A 93 -18.40 -5.98 9.03
N ILE A 94 -17.32 -5.22 9.23
CA ILE A 94 -16.66 -5.06 10.54
C ILE A 94 -16.99 -3.68 11.12
N VAL A 95 -17.10 -3.61 12.44
CA VAL A 95 -17.38 -2.35 13.14
C VAL A 95 -16.11 -1.52 13.24
N ILE A 96 -16.12 -0.32 12.69
CA ILE A 96 -15.04 0.65 12.82
C ILE A 96 -15.07 1.24 14.23
N SER A 97 -14.20 0.77 15.11
CA SER A 97 -14.18 1.09 16.53
C SER A 97 -12.76 1.21 17.07
N GLU A 98 -12.61 1.73 18.27
CA GLU A 98 -11.32 1.74 19.00
C GLU A 98 -10.81 0.31 19.24
N THR A 99 -11.70 -0.64 19.51
CA THR A 99 -11.35 -2.06 19.66
C THR A 99 -10.70 -2.61 18.38
N LEU A 100 -11.25 -2.25 17.20
CA LEU A 100 -10.65 -2.62 15.92
C LEU A 100 -9.24 -2.04 15.78
N LEU A 101 -9.01 -0.78 16.18
CA LEU A 101 -7.68 -0.18 16.14
C LEU A 101 -6.67 -0.91 17.04
N GLN A 102 -7.11 -1.38 18.22
CA GLN A 102 -6.26 -2.20 19.09
C GLN A 102 -5.95 -3.57 18.46
N ILE A 103 -6.91 -4.18 17.77
CA ILE A 103 -6.67 -5.42 17.01
C ILE A 103 -5.66 -5.18 15.90
N ILE A 104 -5.79 -4.10 15.11
CA ILE A 104 -4.81 -3.70 14.08
C ILE A 104 -3.40 -3.60 14.70
N LYS A 105 -3.27 -2.90 15.81
CA LYS A 105 -1.99 -2.70 16.51
C LYS A 105 -1.38 -4.02 17.00
N SER A 106 -2.20 -4.90 17.57
CA SER A 106 -1.74 -6.18 18.16
C SER A 106 -1.47 -7.27 17.13
N SER A 107 -1.94 -7.12 15.90
CA SER A 107 -1.81 -8.13 14.84
C SER A 107 -0.44 -8.16 14.17
N ASN A 108 0.42 -7.16 14.44
CA ASN A 108 1.76 -7.14 13.86
C ASN A 108 2.61 -8.30 14.43
N PRO A 109 3.23 -9.13 13.57
CA PRO A 109 4.02 -10.30 14.00
C PRO A 109 5.34 -9.91 14.68
N ARG A 110 5.85 -8.71 14.41
CA ARG A 110 7.07 -8.14 15.02
C ARG A 110 6.72 -6.96 15.92
N PRO A 111 6.78 -7.11 17.25
CA PRO A 111 6.55 -6.01 18.16
C PRO A 111 7.67 -4.95 18.16
N SER A 112 8.87 -5.32 17.69
CA SER A 112 10.01 -4.42 17.50
C SER A 112 10.34 -4.27 16.01
N GLY A 113 10.56 -3.05 15.56
CA GLY A 113 10.83 -2.72 14.17
C GLY A 113 9.71 -1.86 13.55
N TRP A 114 9.66 -1.81 12.22
CA TRP A 114 8.66 -1.04 11.48
C TRP A 114 7.56 -1.96 10.98
N PRO A 115 6.42 -2.05 11.67
CA PRO A 115 5.36 -3.00 11.35
C PRO A 115 4.65 -2.63 10.03
N LEU A 116 3.86 -3.57 9.50
CA LEU A 116 3.03 -3.32 8.33
C LEU A 116 2.04 -2.18 8.62
N TRP A 117 1.32 -2.25 9.74
CA TRP A 117 0.44 -1.18 10.19
C TRP A 117 1.07 -0.40 11.33
N VAL A 118 1.58 0.77 11.00
CA VAL A 118 2.18 1.66 12.01
C VAL A 118 1.07 2.46 12.68
N VAL A 119 0.84 2.19 13.96
CA VAL A 119 -0.22 2.83 14.76
C VAL A 119 0.41 3.79 15.77
N LEU A 120 0.56 5.05 15.37
CA LEU A 120 1.18 6.12 16.18
C LEU A 120 0.14 6.92 16.98
N GLN A 121 -0.63 6.26 17.85
CA GLN A 121 -1.70 6.92 18.62
C GLN A 121 -1.21 8.12 19.47
N ASN A 122 0.01 8.03 20.01
CA ASN A 122 0.59 9.01 20.90
C ASN A 122 1.63 9.93 20.21
N SER A 123 1.63 9.99 18.88
CA SER A 123 2.52 10.93 18.18
C SER A 123 2.23 12.37 18.56
N SER A 124 3.26 13.19 18.75
CA SER A 124 3.11 14.66 18.88
C SER A 124 2.61 15.28 17.57
N ASP A 125 2.94 14.68 16.44
CA ASP A 125 2.46 15.06 15.13
C ASP A 125 1.06 14.42 14.90
N MET A 126 0.03 15.25 14.95
CA MET A 126 -1.36 14.83 14.84
C MET A 126 -1.66 14.18 13.48
N ASP A 127 -1.02 14.65 12.41
CA ASP A 127 -1.25 14.15 11.04
C ASP A 127 -0.78 12.70 10.86
N LYS A 128 0.13 12.23 11.71
CA LYS A 128 0.62 10.84 11.71
C LYS A 128 -0.20 9.88 12.56
N ARG A 129 -1.16 10.40 13.32
CA ARG A 129 -2.05 9.56 14.11
C ARG A 129 -3.06 8.85 13.22
N PRO A 130 -3.51 7.65 13.61
CA PRO A 130 -4.65 7.02 12.95
C PRO A 130 -5.88 7.94 12.97
N GLN A 131 -6.50 8.09 11.82
CA GLN A 131 -7.70 8.90 11.62
C GLN A 131 -8.92 7.99 11.50
N HIS A 132 -9.96 8.31 12.28
CA HIS A 132 -11.22 7.61 12.28
C HIS A 132 -12.21 8.27 11.33
N TYR A 133 -12.76 7.50 10.41
CA TYR A 133 -13.88 7.86 9.56
C TYR A 133 -15.08 6.96 9.88
N SER A 134 -16.26 7.30 9.40
CA SER A 134 -17.47 6.48 9.62
C SER A 134 -17.35 5.07 9.05
N ASP A 135 -16.57 4.90 7.99
CA ASP A 135 -16.42 3.68 7.20
C ASP A 135 -15.02 3.03 7.30
N ARG A 136 -14.04 3.69 7.94
CA ARG A 136 -12.65 3.19 7.97
C ARG A 136 -11.77 3.81 9.06
N TRP A 137 -10.69 3.11 9.37
CA TRP A 137 -9.47 3.65 9.93
C TRP A 137 -8.41 3.81 8.85
N GLN A 138 -7.63 4.89 8.90
CA GLN A 138 -6.45 5.06 8.06
C GLN A 138 -5.36 5.86 8.77
N ALA A 139 -4.10 5.72 8.31
CA ALA A 139 -3.00 6.60 8.72
C ALA A 139 -2.05 6.84 7.56
N PHE A 140 -1.51 8.06 7.51
CA PHE A 140 -0.44 8.45 6.58
C PHE A 140 0.78 8.87 7.41
N ILE A 141 1.91 8.22 7.17
CA ILE A 141 3.12 8.40 7.95
C ILE A 141 4.25 8.75 7.01
N GLU A 142 4.75 9.96 7.15
CA GLU A 142 5.90 10.47 6.40
C GLU A 142 7.01 10.86 7.37
N THR A 143 8.18 10.29 7.14
CA THR A 143 9.42 10.61 7.84
C THR A 143 10.57 10.61 6.83
N PRO A 144 11.77 11.12 7.15
CA PRO A 144 12.92 11.02 6.25
C PRO A 144 13.26 9.59 5.78
N ASN A 145 12.84 8.57 6.55
CA ASN A 145 13.23 7.18 6.38
C ASN A 145 12.06 6.24 6.08
N ALA A 146 10.83 6.74 6.06
CA ALA A 146 9.64 5.93 5.82
C ALA A 146 8.53 6.79 5.23
N LEU A 147 7.81 6.22 4.28
CA LEU A 147 6.57 6.72 3.74
C LEU A 147 5.61 5.54 3.69
N ASP A 148 4.61 5.58 4.55
CA ASP A 148 3.60 4.54 4.70
C ASP A 148 2.19 5.14 4.69
N PHE A 149 1.27 4.42 4.08
CA PHE A 149 -0.16 4.64 4.24
C PHE A 149 -0.84 3.30 4.46
N TRP A 150 -1.78 3.24 5.38
CA TRP A 150 -2.62 2.07 5.54
C TRP A 150 -4.08 2.44 5.77
N MET A 151 -4.97 1.55 5.41
CA MET A 151 -6.41 1.70 5.55
C MET A 151 -7.05 0.36 5.85
N VAL A 152 -8.08 0.39 6.71
CA VAL A 152 -8.95 -0.73 7.03
C VAL A 152 -10.39 -0.24 6.97
N THR A 153 -11.24 -0.85 6.13
CA THR A 153 -12.63 -0.43 5.92
C THR A 153 -13.63 -1.38 6.57
N GLU A 154 -14.85 -0.91 6.80
CA GLU A 154 -15.96 -1.74 7.29
C GLU A 154 -16.28 -2.91 6.35
N GLN A 155 -16.01 -2.80 5.04
CA GLN A 155 -16.23 -3.85 4.04
C GLN A 155 -15.12 -4.90 4.01
N LYS A 156 -14.27 -4.97 5.02
CA LYS A 156 -13.15 -5.93 5.11
C LYS A 156 -12.10 -5.75 4.01
N CYS A 157 -11.90 -4.54 3.56
CA CYS A 157 -10.82 -4.15 2.69
C CYS A 157 -9.66 -3.62 3.54
N PHE A 158 -8.49 -4.18 3.34
CA PHE A 158 -7.25 -3.84 4.01
C PHE A 158 -6.24 -3.47 2.96
N TYR A 159 -5.66 -2.28 3.10
CA TYR A 159 -4.71 -1.76 2.15
C TYR A 159 -3.50 -1.17 2.86
N HIS A 160 -2.33 -1.41 2.30
CA HIS A 160 -1.09 -0.80 2.74
C HIS A 160 -0.26 -0.37 1.54
N TYR A 161 0.29 0.83 1.62
CA TYR A 161 1.27 1.41 0.71
C TYR A 161 2.55 1.71 1.47
N ARG A 162 3.69 1.36 0.90
CA ARG A 162 5.01 1.68 1.43
C ARG A 162 5.95 2.07 0.29
N ALA A 163 6.62 3.23 0.43
CA ALA A 163 7.72 3.54 -0.47
C ALA A 163 8.85 2.52 -0.31
N LEU A 164 9.47 2.14 -1.43
CA LEU A 164 10.63 1.25 -1.37
C LEU A 164 11.73 1.91 -0.52
N LYS A 165 12.18 1.18 0.49
CA LYS A 165 13.20 1.63 1.44
C LYS A 165 14.52 1.94 0.74
N ASP A 166 14.76 1.28 -0.38
CA ASP A 166 15.87 1.48 -1.29
C ASP A 166 15.96 2.93 -1.85
N ASP A 167 14.84 3.65 -1.89
CA ASP A 167 14.75 5.02 -2.43
C ASP A 167 14.73 6.11 -1.37
N LEU A 168 14.58 5.73 -0.11
CA LEU A 168 14.51 6.68 0.99
C LEU A 168 15.92 7.00 1.54
N ASN A 169 16.01 8.08 2.32
CA ASN A 169 17.30 8.50 2.91
C ASN A 169 17.66 7.72 4.18
N GLY A 170 17.12 6.51 4.35
CA GLY A 170 17.23 5.74 5.57
C GLY A 170 18.65 5.48 6.01
N SER A 171 18.93 5.75 7.29
CA SER A 171 20.08 5.21 7.99
C SER A 171 19.86 3.71 8.17
N THR A 172 20.67 2.91 7.50
CA THR A 172 20.85 1.51 7.89
C THR A 172 21.93 1.46 8.96
N THR A 173 21.90 0.42 9.78
CA THR A 173 23.00 0.11 10.72
C THR A 173 24.31 -0.20 9.97
N THR A 174 24.22 -0.43 8.68
CA THR A 174 25.35 -0.62 7.76
C THR A 174 25.66 0.70 7.07
N GLN A 175 26.94 0.99 6.79
CA GLN A 175 27.36 2.14 5.99
C GLN A 175 26.95 2.03 4.51
N ALA A 176 26.47 0.87 4.09
CA ALA A 176 26.00 0.61 2.74
C ALA A 176 24.71 1.40 2.45
N LYS A 177 24.63 1.97 1.25
CA LYS A 177 23.46 2.70 0.77
C LYS A 177 23.07 2.14 -0.59
N ALA A 178 21.75 1.99 -0.80
CA ALA A 178 21.23 1.70 -2.12
C ALA A 178 21.55 2.82 -3.11
N VAL A 179 21.74 2.45 -4.36
CA VAL A 179 21.66 3.42 -5.46
C VAL A 179 20.18 3.63 -5.77
N LYS A 180 19.65 4.78 -5.31
CA LYS A 180 18.23 5.12 -5.45
C LYS A 180 17.72 4.90 -6.87
N LEU A 181 16.53 4.35 -7.00
CA LEU A 181 15.86 4.05 -8.27
C LEU A 181 16.63 3.07 -9.18
N LYS A 182 17.68 2.42 -8.69
CA LYS A 182 18.51 1.47 -9.46
C LYS A 182 18.57 0.08 -8.85
N GLU A 183 18.35 -0.02 -7.56
CA GLU A 183 18.46 -1.27 -6.82
C GLU A 183 17.20 -1.55 -6.02
N ILE A 184 16.98 -2.82 -5.71
CA ILE A 184 15.97 -3.29 -4.78
C ILE A 184 16.57 -4.45 -3.97
N ASP A 185 16.56 -4.32 -2.64
CA ASP A 185 17.07 -5.36 -1.75
C ASP A 185 16.12 -6.53 -1.65
N PHE A 186 16.55 -7.73 -2.08
CA PHE A 186 15.69 -8.89 -2.15
C PHE A 186 15.26 -9.41 -0.77
N VAL A 187 16.10 -9.26 0.26
CA VAL A 187 15.78 -9.71 1.62
C VAL A 187 14.60 -8.90 2.17
N TRP A 188 14.62 -7.59 2.01
CA TRP A 188 13.50 -6.75 2.42
C TRP A 188 12.22 -7.08 1.68
N GLN A 189 12.29 -7.49 0.40
CA GLN A 189 11.09 -7.89 -0.32
C GLN A 189 10.52 -9.19 0.26
N VAL A 190 11.36 -10.16 0.61
CA VAL A 190 10.92 -11.40 1.28
C VAL A 190 10.33 -11.08 2.65
N GLU A 191 10.98 -10.22 3.43
CA GLU A 191 10.51 -9.84 4.77
C GLU A 191 9.15 -9.15 4.73
N ILE A 192 8.94 -8.19 3.81
CA ILE A 192 7.68 -7.43 3.76
C ILE A 192 6.51 -8.28 3.24
N ILE A 193 6.76 -9.21 2.32
CA ILE A 193 5.75 -10.20 1.87
C ILE A 193 5.35 -11.09 3.06
N CYS A 194 6.34 -11.63 3.78
CA CYS A 194 6.11 -12.45 4.96
C CYS A 194 5.33 -11.68 6.04
N ASP A 195 5.71 -10.44 6.29
CA ASP A 195 5.05 -9.57 7.26
C ASP A 195 3.58 -9.33 6.90
N ALA A 196 3.31 -9.05 5.63
CA ALA A 196 1.94 -8.83 5.14
C ALA A 196 1.06 -10.07 5.33
N ILE A 197 1.56 -11.25 4.97
CA ILE A 197 0.85 -12.52 5.13
C ILE A 197 0.61 -12.81 6.62
N ALA A 198 1.64 -12.73 7.45
CA ALA A 198 1.55 -13.03 8.87
C ALA A 198 0.62 -12.04 9.62
N THR A 199 0.71 -10.74 9.29
CA THR A 199 -0.16 -9.70 9.84
C THR A 199 -1.61 -9.93 9.43
N GLY A 200 -1.89 -10.20 8.16
CA GLY A 200 -3.24 -10.46 7.67
C GLY A 200 -3.87 -11.69 8.34
N LEU A 201 -3.10 -12.78 8.50
CA LEU A 201 -3.55 -13.98 9.21
C LEU A 201 -3.83 -13.70 10.69
N ALA A 202 -2.93 -13.01 11.39
CA ALA A 202 -3.11 -12.68 12.81
C ALA A 202 -4.32 -11.75 13.02
N PHE A 203 -4.48 -10.75 12.17
CA PHE A 203 -5.61 -9.83 12.19
C PHE A 203 -6.94 -10.57 11.98
N THR A 204 -7.00 -11.41 10.96
CA THR A 204 -8.22 -12.16 10.63
C THR A 204 -8.60 -13.13 11.73
N LYS A 205 -7.63 -13.83 12.33
CA LYS A 205 -7.86 -14.71 13.49
C LYS A 205 -8.42 -13.97 14.71
N ALA A 206 -8.07 -12.71 14.90
CA ALA A 206 -8.60 -11.89 15.98
C ALA A 206 -10.04 -11.41 15.73
N LEU A 207 -10.52 -11.45 14.48
CA LEU A 207 -11.85 -10.98 14.08
C LEU A 207 -12.84 -12.10 13.80
N VAL A 208 -12.37 -13.29 13.41
CA VAL A 208 -13.19 -14.33 12.82
C VAL A 208 -12.87 -15.68 13.44
N GLU A 209 -13.90 -16.40 13.89
CA GLU A 209 -13.78 -17.75 14.44
C GLU A 209 -13.94 -18.86 13.37
N ASP A 210 -14.44 -18.51 12.17
CA ASP A 210 -14.70 -19.49 11.09
C ASP A 210 -13.38 -19.96 10.44
N GLU A 211 -13.00 -21.20 10.73
CA GLU A 211 -11.79 -21.85 10.19
C GLU A 211 -11.77 -22.03 8.66
N ASN A 212 -12.93 -21.93 8.00
CA ASN A 212 -13.03 -21.99 6.54
C ASN A 212 -12.77 -20.63 5.87
N THR A 213 -12.46 -19.61 6.65
CA THR A 213 -12.16 -18.28 6.15
C THR A 213 -10.90 -18.30 5.27
N VAL A 214 -10.98 -17.62 4.13
CA VAL A 214 -9.85 -17.45 3.20
C VAL A 214 -9.57 -15.97 3.04
N LEU A 215 -8.30 -15.61 3.11
CA LEU A 215 -7.80 -14.29 2.77
C LEU A 215 -7.38 -14.28 1.30
N SER A 216 -7.87 -13.32 0.54
CA SER A 216 -7.36 -13.05 -0.81
C SER A 216 -6.42 -11.86 -0.73
N PHE A 217 -5.16 -12.07 -1.09
CA PHE A 217 -4.12 -11.03 -1.14
C PHE A 217 -3.83 -10.64 -2.58
N ILE A 218 -3.51 -9.38 -2.78
CA ILE A 218 -2.88 -8.85 -3.97
C ILE A 218 -1.67 -8.01 -3.56
N PHE A 219 -0.52 -8.34 -4.14
CA PHE A 219 0.74 -7.63 -3.96
C PHE A 219 1.05 -6.86 -5.23
N ARG A 220 1.50 -5.62 -5.10
CA ARG A 220 1.89 -4.79 -6.24
C ARG A 220 3.17 -4.02 -5.92
N TRP A 221 4.07 -3.99 -6.90
CA TRP A 221 5.27 -3.15 -6.89
C TRP A 221 5.23 -2.19 -8.07
N THR A 222 5.69 -0.96 -7.85
CA THR A 222 5.80 0.06 -8.89
C THR A 222 7.18 0.71 -8.88
N GLY A 223 7.56 1.35 -9.99
CA GLY A 223 8.88 1.99 -10.11
C GLY A 223 10.02 0.97 -10.23
N LEU A 224 9.77 -0.21 -10.83
CA LEU A 224 10.74 -1.30 -10.93
C LEU A 224 11.64 -1.22 -12.16
N ARG A 225 11.26 -0.46 -13.18
CA ARG A 225 12.00 -0.39 -14.45
C ARG A 225 13.45 -0.02 -14.25
N ASN A 226 14.35 -0.76 -14.90
CA ASN A 226 15.81 -0.58 -14.85
C ASN A 226 16.46 -0.82 -13.49
N ARG A 227 15.75 -1.39 -12.51
CA ARG A 227 16.35 -1.83 -11.25
C ARG A 227 16.98 -3.20 -11.38
N THR A 228 17.98 -3.44 -10.54
CA THR A 228 18.59 -4.77 -10.32
C THR A 228 18.25 -5.27 -8.93
N LEU A 229 18.19 -6.60 -8.76
CA LEU A 229 18.18 -7.19 -7.43
C LEU A 229 19.55 -7.03 -6.77
N SER A 230 19.53 -6.66 -5.52
CA SER A 230 20.73 -6.53 -4.68
C SER A 230 20.48 -7.05 -3.27
N SER A 231 21.53 -7.08 -2.46
CA SER A 231 21.49 -7.33 -1.02
C SER A 231 22.26 -6.23 -0.28
N TRP A 232 22.11 -4.99 -0.73
CA TRP A 232 22.89 -3.87 -0.23
C TRP A 232 22.72 -3.64 1.28
N ALA A 233 21.55 -3.93 1.83
CA ALA A 233 21.26 -3.85 3.27
C ALA A 233 21.67 -5.12 4.03
N HIS A 234 21.93 -6.22 3.33
CA HIS A 234 22.25 -7.54 3.89
C HIS A 234 23.49 -8.13 3.18
N PRO A 235 24.66 -7.54 3.38
CA PRO A 235 25.87 -7.91 2.64
C PRO A 235 26.35 -9.35 2.91
N ASP A 236 25.93 -9.96 4.00
CA ASP A 236 26.13 -11.38 4.33
C ASP A 236 25.35 -12.34 3.43
N ARG A 237 24.33 -11.84 2.71
CA ARG A 237 23.49 -12.59 1.77
C ARG A 237 23.76 -12.18 0.33
N ASN A 238 25.02 -11.96 -0.01
CA ASN A 238 25.43 -11.44 -1.30
C ASN A 238 24.87 -12.24 -2.46
N ILE A 239 24.18 -11.54 -3.39
CA ILE A 239 23.77 -12.06 -4.69
C ILE A 239 24.35 -11.19 -5.81
N TYR A 240 24.68 -11.84 -6.91
CA TYR A 240 25.04 -11.13 -8.12
C TYR A 240 23.93 -11.31 -9.15
N CYS A 241 23.18 -10.25 -9.39
CA CYS A 241 22.16 -10.19 -10.43
C CYS A 241 22.38 -8.95 -11.29
N ALA A 242 22.93 -9.17 -12.49
CA ALA A 242 23.21 -8.08 -13.44
C ALA A 242 21.96 -7.70 -14.26
N SER A 243 20.95 -8.56 -14.29
CA SER A 243 19.75 -8.33 -15.07
C SER A 243 18.90 -7.21 -14.47
N LYS A 244 18.37 -6.37 -15.34
CA LYS A 244 17.49 -5.27 -14.96
C LYS A 244 16.05 -5.63 -15.29
N SER A 245 15.13 -5.18 -14.44
CA SER A 245 13.70 -5.28 -14.76
C SER A 245 13.36 -4.43 -15.98
N ASN A 246 12.65 -5.04 -16.94
CA ASN A 246 12.05 -4.33 -18.07
C ASN A 246 10.65 -3.83 -17.75
N THR A 247 10.07 -4.29 -16.64
CA THR A 247 8.71 -3.99 -16.18
C THR A 247 8.77 -2.90 -15.12
N ASP A 248 7.87 -1.94 -15.20
CA ASP A 248 7.76 -0.89 -14.19
C ASP A 248 6.81 -1.26 -13.05
N ASP A 249 5.78 -2.03 -13.36
CA ASP A 249 4.72 -2.46 -12.46
C ASP A 249 4.65 -3.99 -12.46
N TYR A 250 4.52 -4.59 -11.28
CA TYR A 250 4.33 -6.03 -11.13
C TYR A 250 3.27 -6.30 -10.08
N THR A 251 2.34 -7.21 -10.39
CA THR A 251 1.22 -7.59 -9.51
C THR A 251 1.12 -9.10 -9.40
N CYS A 252 0.87 -9.61 -8.20
CA CYS A 252 0.68 -11.02 -7.91
C CYS A 252 -0.45 -11.22 -6.91
N GLU A 253 -1.30 -12.22 -7.13
CA GLU A 253 -2.41 -12.58 -6.25
C GLU A 253 -2.18 -13.94 -5.62
N VAL A 254 -2.60 -14.11 -4.36
CA VAL A 254 -2.58 -15.38 -3.64
C VAL A 254 -3.75 -15.48 -2.68
N SER A 255 -4.33 -16.67 -2.55
CA SER A 255 -5.40 -16.98 -1.60
C SER A 255 -4.87 -17.86 -0.48
N ILE A 256 -5.07 -17.45 0.77
CA ILE A 256 -4.45 -18.07 1.94
C ILE A 256 -5.54 -18.46 2.96
N PRO A 257 -5.70 -19.75 3.28
CA PRO A 257 -6.60 -20.18 4.35
C PRO A 257 -6.16 -19.62 5.71
N ILE A 258 -7.13 -19.25 6.56
CA ILE A 258 -6.89 -18.67 7.88
C ILE A 258 -6.10 -19.59 8.81
N ASN A 259 -6.29 -20.91 8.66
CA ASN A 259 -5.62 -21.94 9.46
C ASN A 259 -4.19 -22.27 8.99
N SER A 260 -3.63 -21.46 8.07
CA SER A 260 -2.26 -21.64 7.57
C SER A 260 -1.24 -21.64 8.70
N THR A 261 -0.32 -22.61 8.63
CA THR A 261 0.79 -22.79 9.56
C THR A 261 1.99 -21.89 9.19
N ARG A 262 3.02 -21.87 10.02
CA ARG A 262 4.29 -21.18 9.68
C ARG A 262 4.93 -21.71 8.41
N GLU A 263 4.87 -23.02 8.19
CA GLU A 263 5.39 -23.63 6.97
C GLU A 263 4.61 -23.17 5.73
N ASN A 264 3.30 -23.04 5.86
CA ASN A 264 2.47 -22.48 4.78
C ASN A 264 2.86 -21.02 4.49
N ILE A 265 3.15 -20.21 5.50
CA ILE A 265 3.63 -18.82 5.30
C ILE A 265 4.94 -18.82 4.50
N VAL A 266 5.88 -19.73 4.79
CA VAL A 266 7.11 -19.88 4.00
C VAL A 266 6.78 -20.16 2.52
N ASN A 267 5.85 -21.09 2.26
CA ASN A 267 5.48 -21.49 0.91
C ASN A 267 4.83 -20.34 0.14
N TYR A 268 3.87 -19.62 0.73
CA TYR A 268 3.22 -18.47 0.11
C TYR A 268 4.20 -17.31 -0.11
N THR A 269 5.08 -17.05 0.87
CA THR A 269 6.12 -16.04 0.71
C THR A 269 7.06 -16.38 -0.44
N TYR A 270 7.46 -17.65 -0.56
CA TYR A 270 8.27 -18.14 -1.67
C TYR A 270 7.57 -17.96 -3.01
N GLU A 271 6.29 -18.34 -3.11
CA GLU A 271 5.49 -18.18 -4.32
C GLU A 271 5.46 -16.73 -4.80
N VAL A 272 5.13 -15.79 -3.93
CA VAL A 272 5.05 -14.37 -4.28
C VAL A 272 6.44 -13.80 -4.60
N ALA A 273 7.46 -14.10 -3.79
CA ALA A 273 8.80 -13.56 -3.96
C ALA A 273 9.49 -14.12 -5.21
N SER A 274 9.38 -15.43 -5.49
CA SER A 274 9.98 -16.03 -6.67
C SER A 274 9.40 -15.46 -7.96
N ASN A 275 8.08 -15.25 -8.00
CA ASN A 275 7.42 -14.62 -9.14
C ASN A 275 7.86 -13.15 -9.34
N LEU A 276 8.03 -12.39 -8.25
CA LEU A 276 8.62 -11.05 -8.33
C LEU A 276 10.05 -11.11 -8.89
N PHE A 277 10.88 -12.04 -8.42
CA PHE A 277 12.29 -12.12 -8.83
C PHE A 277 12.49 -12.57 -10.27
N LEU A 278 11.51 -13.22 -10.90
CA LEU A 278 11.53 -13.55 -12.31
C LEU A 278 11.75 -12.33 -13.21
N ILE A 279 11.13 -11.18 -12.88
CA ILE A 279 11.26 -9.96 -13.70
C ILE A 279 12.68 -9.37 -13.71
N PHE A 280 13.52 -9.80 -12.77
CA PHE A 280 14.95 -9.43 -12.68
C PHE A 280 15.88 -10.53 -13.16
N GLY A 281 15.35 -11.63 -13.73
CA GLY A 281 16.15 -12.80 -14.10
C GLY A 281 16.81 -13.47 -12.89
N GLY A 282 16.27 -13.32 -11.69
CA GLY A 282 16.84 -13.80 -10.44
C GLY A 282 16.31 -15.13 -9.94
N TYR A 283 15.47 -15.81 -10.70
CA TYR A 283 14.74 -17.00 -10.28
C TYR A 283 15.63 -18.21 -9.96
N ASP A 284 16.76 -18.33 -10.58
CA ASP A 284 17.76 -19.41 -10.40
C ASP A 284 18.81 -19.08 -9.33
N ARG A 285 18.82 -17.84 -8.80
CA ARG A 285 19.85 -17.35 -7.89
C ARG A 285 19.40 -17.24 -6.44
N ILE A 286 18.10 -17.13 -6.23
CA ILE A 286 17.50 -17.03 -4.88
C ILE A 286 16.72 -18.32 -4.65
N SER A 287 17.36 -19.30 -4.02
CA SER A 287 16.77 -20.60 -3.76
C SER A 287 15.60 -20.53 -2.78
N ARG A 288 14.72 -21.52 -2.83
CA ARG A 288 13.64 -21.70 -1.85
C ARG A 288 14.20 -21.77 -0.43
N ASP A 289 15.34 -22.40 -0.22
CA ASP A 289 15.99 -22.52 1.08
C ASP A 289 16.46 -21.17 1.61
N THR A 290 16.98 -20.30 0.73
CA THR A 290 17.35 -18.92 1.09
C THR A 290 16.14 -18.14 1.57
N ILE A 291 15.03 -18.18 0.83
CA ILE A 291 13.78 -17.52 1.22
C ILE A 291 13.24 -18.10 2.53
N ALA A 292 13.23 -19.44 2.66
CA ALA A 292 12.79 -20.10 3.89
C ALA A 292 13.60 -19.66 5.11
N GLN A 293 14.93 -19.57 4.99
CA GLN A 293 15.79 -19.08 6.07
C GLN A 293 15.45 -17.64 6.47
N ILE A 294 15.23 -16.75 5.51
CA ILE A 294 14.84 -15.35 5.77
C ILE A 294 13.52 -15.33 6.53
N VAL A 295 12.49 -16.03 6.05
CA VAL A 295 11.17 -16.07 6.66
C VAL A 295 11.24 -16.65 8.08
N ILE A 296 11.96 -17.78 8.27
CA ILE A 296 12.11 -18.43 9.58
C ILE A 296 12.81 -17.49 10.58
N LEU A 297 13.87 -16.82 10.15
CA LEU A 297 14.56 -15.83 10.97
C LEU A 297 13.64 -14.66 11.29
N TYR A 298 12.93 -14.13 10.30
CA TYR A 298 12.00 -13.03 10.48
C TYR A 298 10.89 -13.36 11.49
N LEU A 299 10.29 -14.55 11.42
CA LEU A 299 9.23 -15.01 12.33
C LEU A 299 9.73 -15.49 13.71
N LYS A 300 11.03 -15.76 13.87
CA LYS A 300 11.62 -16.18 15.16
C LYS A 300 11.82 -15.04 16.15
N TRP A 301 11.75 -13.80 15.73
CA TRP A 301 11.90 -12.63 16.59
C TRP A 301 10.65 -12.37 17.47
N LYS A 302 9.95 -13.43 17.86
CA LYS A 302 8.87 -13.39 18.86
C LYS A 302 9.36 -13.77 20.23
#